data_1d1c16d710114cc9558855bfa35305e4
#
_entry.id   1d1c16d710114cc9558855bfa35305e4
#
_cell.length_a   1.000
_cell.length_b   1.000
_cell.length_c   1.000
_cell.angle_alpha   90.00
_cell.angle_beta   90.00
_cell.angle_gamma   90.00
#
_symmetry.space_group_name_H-M   'P 1'
#
loop_
_entity.id
_entity.type
_entity.pdbx_description
1 polymer ?
#
loop_
_entity_poly.entity_id
_entity_poly.type
_entity_poly.pdbx_seq_one_letter_code
_entity_poly.pdbx_strand_id
1 'polypeptide(L)'
;MLSHRFVYILLISGLLGQSTMNGYGYGMFSQNNESASLGSGSVGLVPSFQNNVSLSNPSTWHNMPFTFLSLSFEGQHNSFGNQSVNNSNLSGAKLIIPAKQKLSIGISFSPFLSRQLTVVDSTYQEFIFNESDTLSYSRSDETSGGSSMMQFALGYNLNDQDDIGVAIDVTFGSSRS
;
A
#
# COMPACT_ATOMS: atom_id res chain seq x y z
N MET A 1 1.99 38.16 -1.54
CA MET A 1 1.14 37.61 -0.47
C MET A 1 0.08 36.58 -0.95
N LEU A 2 -0.07 36.39 -2.25
CA LEU A 2 -1.03 35.43 -2.85
C LEU A 2 -0.50 34.00 -2.97
N SER A 3 0.84 33.81 -2.94
CA SER A 3 1.46 32.50 -3.23
C SER A 3 1.27 31.44 -2.12
N HIS A 4 1.24 31.84 -0.85
CA HIS A 4 1.14 30.88 0.24
C HIS A 4 -0.25 30.26 0.39
N ARG A 5 -1.31 31.02 0.07
CA ARG A 5 -2.69 30.51 0.10
C ARG A 5 -2.94 29.44 -0.97
N PHE A 6 -2.31 29.59 -2.14
CA PHE A 6 -2.40 28.60 -3.22
C PHE A 6 -1.69 27.27 -2.85
N VAL A 7 -0.57 27.34 -2.15
CA VAL A 7 0.17 26.15 -1.68
C VAL A 7 -0.65 25.36 -0.65
N TYR A 8 -1.33 26.04 0.28
CA TYR A 8 -2.22 25.38 1.25
C TYR A 8 -3.42 24.71 0.60
N ILE A 9 -4.03 25.33 -0.40
CA ILE A 9 -5.17 24.76 -1.15
C ILE A 9 -4.70 23.50 -1.91
N LEU A 10 -3.52 23.51 -2.50
CA LEU A 10 -2.94 22.39 -3.24
C LEU A 10 -2.56 21.23 -2.32
N LEU A 11 -2.08 21.51 -1.11
CA LEU A 11 -1.80 20.52 -0.08
C LEU A 11 -3.08 19.86 0.47
N ILE A 12 -4.14 20.65 0.69
CA ILE A 12 -5.42 20.15 1.21
C ILE A 12 -6.13 19.30 0.15
N SER A 13 -6.07 19.65 -1.15
CA SER A 13 -6.67 18.86 -2.23
C SER A 13 -6.01 17.48 -2.40
N GLY A 14 -4.71 17.36 -2.13
CA GLY A 14 -4.00 16.08 -2.14
C GLY A 14 -4.43 15.12 -1.02
N LEU A 15 -4.82 15.66 0.14
CA LEU A 15 -5.28 14.86 1.29
C LEU A 15 -6.69 14.30 1.11
N LEU A 16 -7.55 14.96 0.36
CA LEU A 16 -8.93 14.54 0.13
C LEU A 16 -9.08 13.50 -1.00
N GLY A 17 -8.10 13.43 -1.91
CA GLY A 17 -8.18 12.58 -3.11
C GLY A 17 -8.24 11.08 -2.83
N GLN A 18 -7.50 10.60 -1.84
CA GLN A 18 -7.44 9.17 -1.53
C GLN A 18 -8.74 8.66 -0.88
N SER A 19 -9.35 9.46 -0.02
CA SER A 19 -10.62 9.12 0.63
C SER A 19 -11.78 9.07 -0.37
N THR A 20 -11.80 9.99 -1.33
CA THR A 20 -12.85 10.06 -2.35
C THR A 20 -12.77 8.88 -3.32
N MET A 21 -11.58 8.47 -3.74
CA MET A 21 -11.41 7.31 -4.63
C MET A 21 -11.91 6.01 -3.99
N ASN A 22 -11.66 5.82 -2.69
CA ASN A 22 -12.19 4.66 -1.98
C ASN A 22 -13.73 4.71 -1.87
N GLY A 23 -14.29 5.89 -1.64
CA GLY A 23 -15.74 6.11 -1.58
C GLY A 23 -16.46 5.82 -2.92
N TYR A 24 -15.77 5.94 -4.06
CA TYR A 24 -16.28 5.53 -5.36
C TYR A 24 -15.96 4.05 -5.72
N GLY A 25 -15.39 3.28 -4.79
CA GLY A 25 -15.06 1.87 -5.03
C GLY A 25 -13.82 1.61 -5.88
N TYR A 26 -13.05 2.66 -6.20
CA TYR A 26 -11.79 2.49 -6.95
C TYR A 26 -10.67 1.88 -6.09
N GLY A 27 -10.81 1.93 -4.76
CA GLY A 27 -9.84 1.41 -3.82
C GLY A 27 -8.76 2.41 -3.42
N MET A 28 -7.95 2.01 -2.46
CA MET A 28 -6.80 2.77 -1.97
C MET A 28 -5.51 2.10 -2.42
N PHE A 29 -4.61 2.89 -3.00
CA PHE A 29 -3.26 2.42 -3.26
C PHE A 29 -2.52 2.24 -1.93
N SER A 30 -1.99 1.05 -1.73
CA SER A 30 -1.08 0.80 -0.63
C SER A 30 0.28 1.38 -0.99
N GLN A 31 0.77 2.30 -0.17
CA GLN A 31 2.16 2.70 -0.28
C GLN A 31 3.01 1.56 0.28
N ASN A 32 3.96 1.08 -0.51
CA ASN A 32 4.94 0.08 -0.07
C ASN A 32 5.89 0.71 0.96
N ASN A 33 5.40 0.86 2.17
CA ASN A 33 6.12 1.51 3.25
C ASN A 33 6.78 0.45 4.12
N GLU A 34 8.03 0.16 3.83
CA GLU A 34 8.87 -0.56 4.77
C GLU A 34 9.03 0.27 6.05
N SER A 35 8.97 -0.37 7.20
CA SER A 35 9.10 0.30 8.50
C SER A 35 10.40 1.13 8.63
N ALA A 36 11.49 0.68 8.01
CA ALA A 36 12.74 1.41 7.94
C ALA A 36 12.63 2.68 7.09
N SER A 37 11.88 2.62 5.99
CA SER A 37 11.61 3.77 5.11
C SER A 37 10.68 4.78 5.77
N LEU A 38 9.66 4.31 6.50
CA LEU A 38 8.75 5.17 7.27
C LEU A 38 9.50 5.96 8.34
N GLY A 39 10.44 5.33 9.04
CA GLY A 39 11.27 5.98 10.06
C GLY A 39 12.16 7.11 9.51
N SER A 40 12.48 7.06 8.22
CA SER A 40 13.27 8.11 7.50
C SER A 40 12.40 9.04 6.65
N GLY A 41 11.09 9.10 6.86
CA GLY A 41 10.17 9.97 6.14
C GLY A 41 9.80 9.47 4.75
N SER A 42 9.84 8.17 4.52
CA SER A 42 9.47 7.51 3.25
C SER A 42 10.34 7.92 2.05
N VAL A 43 11.55 8.39 2.28
CA VAL A 43 12.52 8.74 1.23
C VAL A 43 13.25 7.45 0.79
N GLY A 44 12.56 6.57 0.07
CA GLY A 44 13.07 5.25 -0.30
C GLY A 44 14.33 5.22 -1.17
N LEU A 45 14.69 6.33 -1.79
CA LEU A 45 15.90 6.43 -2.62
C LEU A 45 17.18 6.73 -1.80
N VAL A 46 17.04 7.25 -0.59
CA VAL A 46 18.18 7.55 0.27
C VAL A 46 18.56 6.29 1.04
N PRO A 47 19.86 5.98 1.16
CA PRO A 47 20.31 4.89 2.00
C PRO A 47 19.78 5.03 3.43
N SER A 48 18.94 4.09 3.85
CA SER A 48 18.32 4.06 5.18
C SER A 48 18.82 2.92 6.04
N PHE A 49 19.71 2.10 5.49
CA PHE A 49 20.26 0.92 6.14
C PHE A 49 21.79 1.01 6.23
N GLN A 50 22.42 0.10 6.99
CA GLN A 50 23.87 0.03 7.12
C GLN A 50 24.58 -0.07 5.77
N ASN A 51 25.80 0.43 5.68
CA ASN A 51 26.65 0.39 4.48
C ASN A 51 26.08 1.11 3.25
N ASN A 52 25.35 2.20 3.44
CA ASN A 52 24.75 2.98 2.36
C ASN A 52 23.75 2.18 1.50
N VAL A 53 23.09 1.20 2.07
CA VAL A 53 22.07 0.42 1.37
C VAL A 53 20.70 1.09 1.46
N SER A 54 20.02 1.22 0.33
CA SER A 54 18.59 1.54 0.27
C SER A 54 17.81 0.27 -0.01
N LEU A 55 16.88 -0.09 0.85
CA LEU A 55 16.05 -1.28 0.66
C LEU A 55 15.12 -1.18 -0.56
N SER A 56 14.84 0.03 -1.01
CA SER A 56 14.01 0.30 -2.20
C SER A 56 14.79 0.41 -3.49
N ASN A 57 16.11 0.51 -3.42
CA ASN A 57 16.97 0.63 -4.61
C ASN A 57 17.85 -0.60 -4.80
N PRO A 58 17.53 -1.48 -5.76
CA PRO A 58 18.28 -2.72 -6.00
C PRO A 58 19.75 -2.51 -6.30
N SER A 59 20.15 -1.38 -6.88
CA SER A 59 21.55 -1.13 -7.24
C SER A 59 22.47 -1.15 -6.01
N THR A 60 21.96 -0.80 -4.83
CA THR A 60 22.75 -0.70 -3.59
C THR A 60 22.85 -2.02 -2.80
N TRP A 61 22.09 -3.03 -3.17
CA TRP A 61 21.95 -4.27 -2.36
C TRP A 61 23.23 -5.12 -2.30
N HIS A 62 24.10 -4.98 -3.28
CA HIS A 62 25.40 -5.68 -3.28
C HIS A 62 26.29 -5.28 -2.08
N ASN A 63 26.04 -4.09 -1.48
CA ASN A 63 26.74 -3.63 -0.29
C ASN A 63 26.26 -4.27 1.01
N MET A 64 25.20 -5.11 0.96
CA MET A 64 24.77 -5.85 2.13
C MET A 64 25.75 -6.94 2.52
N PRO A 65 26.15 -7.01 3.81
CA PRO A 65 27.09 -8.05 4.28
C PRO A 65 26.39 -9.40 4.51
N PHE A 66 25.07 -9.47 4.49
CA PHE A 66 24.30 -10.67 4.81
C PHE A 66 22.98 -10.72 4.02
N THR A 67 22.38 -11.90 3.93
CA THR A 67 21.02 -12.08 3.41
C THR A 67 20.02 -11.42 4.35
N PHE A 68 19.16 -10.58 3.77
CA PHE A 68 18.19 -9.80 4.52
C PHE A 68 16.77 -10.28 4.23
N LEU A 69 16.02 -10.58 5.29
CA LEU A 69 14.59 -10.86 5.24
C LEU A 69 13.83 -9.81 6.06
N SER A 70 12.87 -9.19 5.45
CA SER A 70 11.96 -8.23 6.11
C SER A 70 10.52 -8.66 5.96
N LEU A 71 9.77 -8.56 7.05
CA LEU A 71 8.31 -8.69 7.08
C LEU A 71 7.78 -7.45 7.77
N SER A 72 6.92 -6.71 7.08
CA SER A 72 6.32 -5.48 7.58
C SER A 72 4.82 -5.65 7.74
N PHE A 73 4.31 -5.22 8.91
CA PHE A 73 2.88 -5.22 9.21
C PHE A 73 2.45 -3.79 9.48
N GLU A 74 1.28 -3.44 9.00
CA GLU A 74 0.63 -2.15 9.24
C GLU A 74 -0.62 -2.38 10.07
N GLY A 75 -0.76 -1.60 11.14
CA GLY A 75 -1.97 -1.53 11.96
C GLY A 75 -2.64 -0.18 11.80
N GLN A 76 -3.92 -0.18 11.49
CA GLN A 76 -4.74 1.02 11.40
C GLN A 76 -5.88 0.97 12.43
N HIS A 77 -5.97 2.00 13.25
CA HIS A 77 -7.06 2.19 14.19
C HIS A 77 -7.85 3.43 13.81
N ASN A 78 -9.09 3.23 13.41
CA ASN A 78 -10.01 4.31 13.06
C ASN A 78 -11.13 4.38 14.10
N SER A 79 -11.35 5.57 14.69
CA SER A 79 -12.42 5.83 15.63
C SER A 79 -13.39 6.86 15.07
N PHE A 80 -14.66 6.48 14.99
CA PHE A 80 -15.75 7.35 14.51
C PHE A 80 -16.85 7.38 15.57
N GLY A 81 -16.88 8.45 16.36
CA GLY A 81 -17.83 8.53 17.50
C GLY A 81 -17.65 7.38 18.48
N ASN A 82 -18.68 6.54 18.66
CA ASN A 82 -18.66 5.38 19.54
C ASN A 82 -18.22 4.07 18.86
N GLN A 83 -17.84 4.11 17.59
CA GLN A 83 -17.39 2.95 16.84
C GLN A 83 -15.89 3.01 16.59
N SER A 84 -15.21 1.89 16.77
CA SER A 84 -13.80 1.75 16.42
C SER A 84 -13.60 0.56 15.49
N VAL A 85 -12.82 0.78 14.45
CA VAL A 85 -12.44 -0.26 13.49
C VAL A 85 -10.94 -0.44 13.54
N ASN A 86 -10.51 -1.66 13.82
CA ASN A 86 -9.12 -2.06 13.82
C ASN A 86 -8.86 -2.90 12.56
N ASN A 87 -7.85 -2.54 11.82
CA ASN A 87 -7.38 -3.32 10.69
C ASN A 87 -5.88 -3.59 10.85
N SER A 88 -5.45 -4.81 10.55
CA SER A 88 -4.04 -5.19 10.58
C SER A 88 -3.74 -6.03 9.34
N ASN A 89 -2.81 -5.55 8.53
CA ASN A 89 -2.45 -6.17 7.26
C ASN A 89 -0.93 -6.37 7.15
N LEU A 90 -0.53 -7.37 6.38
CA LEU A 90 0.85 -7.48 5.93
C LEU A 90 1.10 -6.34 4.93
N SER A 91 1.96 -5.39 5.27
CA SER A 91 2.30 -4.27 4.39
C SER A 91 3.43 -4.59 3.41
N GLY A 92 4.20 -5.64 3.67
CA GLY A 92 5.21 -6.12 2.74
C GLY A 92 6.08 -7.23 3.29
N ALA A 93 6.64 -7.99 2.35
CA ALA A 93 7.67 -8.98 2.61
C ALA A 93 8.80 -8.77 1.60
N LYS A 94 10.05 -8.83 2.02
CA LYS A 94 11.21 -8.64 1.14
C LYS A 94 12.34 -9.56 1.55
N LEU A 95 12.92 -10.22 0.55
CA LEU A 95 14.13 -11.04 0.68
C LEU A 95 15.18 -10.48 -0.26
N ILE A 96 16.36 -10.15 0.27
CA ILE A 96 17.51 -9.69 -0.50
C ILE A 96 18.68 -10.62 -0.22
N ILE A 97 19.30 -11.11 -1.28
CA ILE A 97 20.44 -12.04 -1.23
C ILE A 97 21.60 -11.39 -1.97
N PRO A 98 22.63 -10.94 -1.28
CA PRO A 98 23.89 -10.58 -1.91
C PRO A 98 24.58 -11.86 -2.40
N ALA A 99 24.61 -12.10 -3.71
CA ALA A 99 25.08 -13.35 -4.28
C ALA A 99 26.61 -13.40 -4.41
N LYS A 100 27.26 -12.27 -4.60
CA LYS A 100 28.71 -12.06 -4.64
C LYS A 100 29.00 -10.60 -4.38
N GLN A 101 30.29 -10.22 -4.28
CA GLN A 101 30.69 -8.83 -4.06
C GLN A 101 30.09 -7.79 -5.04
N LYS A 102 29.61 -8.23 -6.20
CA LYS A 102 29.07 -7.36 -7.25
C LYS A 102 27.61 -7.60 -7.59
N LEU A 103 27.03 -8.72 -7.19
CA LEU A 103 25.69 -9.13 -7.60
C LEU A 103 24.78 -9.28 -6.39
N SER A 104 23.56 -8.79 -6.53
CA SER A 104 22.49 -9.00 -5.57
C SER A 104 21.18 -9.36 -6.27
N ILE A 105 20.38 -10.17 -5.61
CA ILE A 105 19.08 -10.63 -6.07
C ILE A 105 18.07 -10.34 -4.98
N GLY A 106 16.89 -9.90 -5.36
CA GLY A 106 15.82 -9.70 -4.40
C GLY A 106 14.45 -10.06 -4.94
N ILE A 107 13.61 -10.47 -4.03
CA ILE A 107 12.18 -10.66 -4.28
C ILE A 107 11.41 -9.91 -3.20
N SER A 108 10.37 -9.20 -3.59
CA SER A 108 9.48 -8.57 -2.64
C SER A 108 8.02 -8.78 -3.02
N PHE A 109 7.18 -8.77 -2.01
CA PHE A 109 5.73 -8.85 -2.11
C PHE A 109 5.12 -7.72 -1.30
N SER A 110 4.15 -7.02 -1.87
CA SER A 110 3.41 -5.97 -1.17
C SER A 110 1.99 -5.86 -1.71
N PRO A 111 1.02 -5.47 -0.88
CA PRO A 111 -0.26 -5.01 -1.36
C PRO A 111 -0.06 -3.81 -2.29
N PHE A 112 -0.78 -3.76 -3.41
CA PHE A 112 -0.73 -2.64 -4.35
C PHE A 112 -2.00 -1.79 -4.28
N LEU A 113 -3.15 -2.45 -4.28
CA LEU A 113 -4.45 -1.81 -4.20
C LEU A 113 -5.32 -2.58 -3.22
N SER A 114 -5.91 -1.89 -2.27
CA SER A 114 -6.94 -2.45 -1.37
C SER A 114 -8.28 -1.80 -1.68
N ARG A 115 -9.30 -2.63 -1.82
CA ARG A 115 -10.65 -2.21 -2.11
C ARG A 115 -11.59 -2.83 -1.09
N GLN A 116 -12.22 -2.00 -0.30
CA GLN A 116 -13.24 -2.43 0.65
C GLN A 116 -14.26 -1.30 0.79
N LEU A 117 -15.43 -1.54 0.21
CA LEU A 117 -16.55 -0.60 0.28
C LEU A 117 -17.80 -1.38 0.65
N THR A 118 -18.43 -0.96 1.73
CA THR A 118 -19.74 -1.46 2.13
C THR A 118 -20.71 -0.30 2.09
N VAL A 119 -21.69 -0.38 1.20
CA VAL A 119 -22.77 0.61 1.10
C VAL A 119 -24.02 -0.03 1.70
N VAL A 120 -24.49 0.52 2.80
CA VAL A 120 -25.74 0.10 3.42
C VAL A 120 -26.82 1.11 3.03
N ASP A 121 -27.80 0.66 2.28
CA ASP A 121 -29.01 1.43 2.04
C ASP A 121 -29.93 1.28 3.25
N SER A 122 -29.99 2.33 4.06
CA SER A 122 -30.84 2.38 5.24
C SER A 122 -32.29 2.73 4.92
N THR A 123 -32.60 2.95 3.64
CA THR A 123 -33.98 3.17 3.22
C THR A 123 -34.71 1.83 3.23
N TYR A 124 -35.57 1.66 4.21
CA TYR A 124 -36.43 0.48 4.27
C TYR A 124 -37.39 0.52 3.08
N GLN A 125 -37.31 -0.48 2.24
CA GLN A 125 -38.36 -0.70 1.23
C GLN A 125 -39.38 -1.64 1.83
N GLU A 126 -40.58 -1.15 1.99
CA GLU A 126 -41.73 -1.93 2.47
C GLU A 126 -42.50 -2.49 1.28
N PHE A 127 -42.55 -3.81 1.19
CA PHE A 127 -43.50 -4.47 0.29
C PHE A 127 -44.72 -4.88 1.10
N ILE A 128 -45.86 -4.31 0.77
CA ILE A 128 -47.14 -4.67 1.34
C ILE A 128 -47.68 -5.82 0.51
N PHE A 129 -47.61 -7.04 1.06
CA PHE A 129 -48.16 -8.22 0.39
C PHE A 129 -49.66 -8.37 0.59
N ASN A 130 -50.17 -7.96 1.76
CA ASN A 130 -51.59 -7.93 2.15
C ASN A 130 -51.76 -6.85 3.22
N GLU A 131 -53.02 -6.51 3.57
CA GLU A 131 -53.32 -5.51 4.62
C GLU A 131 -52.72 -5.83 6.02
N SER A 132 -52.15 -7.06 6.19
CA SER A 132 -51.57 -7.50 7.48
C SER A 132 -50.07 -7.89 7.40
N ASP A 133 -49.47 -8.00 6.21
CA ASP A 133 -48.09 -8.48 6.08
C ASP A 133 -47.22 -7.44 5.34
N THR A 134 -46.32 -6.81 6.09
CA THR A 134 -45.30 -5.88 5.58
C THR A 134 -43.94 -6.52 5.69
N LEU A 135 -43.25 -6.72 4.58
CA LEU A 135 -41.88 -7.19 4.54
C LEU A 135 -40.95 -5.96 4.39
N SER A 136 -40.15 -5.70 5.41
CA SER A 136 -39.10 -4.69 5.35
C SER A 136 -37.76 -5.36 5.07
N TYR A 137 -37.02 -4.87 4.09
CA TYR A 137 -35.66 -5.32 3.82
C TYR A 137 -34.68 -4.15 3.68
N SER A 138 -33.47 -4.36 4.14
CA SER A 138 -32.35 -3.45 3.91
C SER A 138 -31.42 -4.08 2.87
N ARG A 139 -30.90 -3.26 1.97
CA ARG A 139 -29.92 -3.69 0.99
C ARG A 139 -28.52 -3.29 1.46
N SER A 140 -27.61 -4.26 1.45
CA SER A 140 -26.20 -4.01 1.69
C SER A 140 -25.42 -4.49 0.48
N ASP A 141 -24.75 -3.57 -0.20
CA ASP A 141 -23.85 -3.86 -1.29
C ASP A 141 -22.40 -3.81 -0.76
N GLU A 142 -21.73 -4.95 -0.80
CA GLU A 142 -20.35 -5.07 -0.34
C GLU A 142 -19.44 -5.32 -1.54
N THR A 143 -18.48 -4.43 -1.75
CA THR A 143 -17.41 -4.62 -2.72
C THR A 143 -16.10 -4.83 -1.97
N SER A 144 -15.48 -5.99 -2.20
CA SER A 144 -14.21 -6.34 -1.57
C SER A 144 -13.22 -6.84 -2.61
N GLY A 145 -11.93 -6.70 -2.31
CA GLY A 145 -10.89 -7.21 -3.18
C GLY A 145 -9.62 -6.37 -3.09
N GLY A 146 -8.74 -6.63 -4.02
CA GLY A 146 -7.49 -5.89 -4.10
C GLY A 146 -6.52 -6.53 -5.06
N SER A 147 -5.40 -5.87 -5.24
CA SER A 147 -4.27 -6.40 -5.98
C SER A 147 -3.01 -6.34 -5.15
N SER A 148 -2.16 -7.29 -5.38
CA SER A 148 -0.82 -7.38 -4.78
C SER A 148 0.22 -7.29 -5.89
N MET A 149 1.40 -6.84 -5.53
CA MET A 149 2.53 -6.71 -6.42
C MET A 149 3.65 -7.61 -5.93
N MET A 150 4.21 -8.37 -6.84
CA MET A 150 5.45 -9.12 -6.62
C MET A 150 6.54 -8.50 -7.49
N GLN A 151 7.65 -8.16 -6.88
CA GLN A 151 8.80 -7.57 -7.55
C GLN A 151 9.97 -8.56 -7.52
N PHE A 152 10.59 -8.74 -8.68
CA PHE A 152 11.88 -9.42 -8.82
C PHE A 152 12.92 -8.38 -9.21
N ALA A 153 14.00 -8.31 -8.48
CA ALA A 153 15.01 -7.29 -8.69
C ALA A 153 16.43 -7.86 -8.68
N LEU A 154 17.27 -7.24 -9.47
CA LEU A 154 18.70 -7.53 -9.58
C LEU A 154 19.48 -6.23 -9.39
N GLY A 155 20.54 -6.28 -8.62
CA GLY A 155 21.51 -5.21 -8.48
C GLY A 155 22.89 -5.70 -8.91
N TYR A 156 23.62 -4.86 -9.61
CA TYR A 156 24.97 -5.17 -10.07
C TYR A 156 25.88 -3.96 -9.94
N ASN A 157 27.02 -4.16 -9.30
CA ASN A 157 28.09 -3.16 -9.23
C ASN A 157 28.97 -3.26 -10.46
N LEU A 158 28.99 -2.20 -11.27
CA LEU A 158 29.84 -2.13 -12.47
C LEU A 158 31.29 -1.80 -12.11
N ASN A 159 31.45 -0.76 -11.28
CA ASN A 159 32.75 -0.26 -10.84
C ASN A 159 32.56 0.46 -9.48
N ASP A 160 33.62 1.05 -8.96
CA ASP A 160 33.62 1.71 -7.65
C ASP A 160 32.71 2.96 -7.57
N GLN A 161 32.17 3.43 -8.69
CA GLN A 161 31.36 4.65 -8.78
C GLN A 161 29.95 4.39 -9.33
N ASP A 162 29.74 3.30 -10.07
CA ASP A 162 28.49 3.05 -10.81
C ASP A 162 27.85 1.71 -10.42
N ASP A 163 26.62 1.79 -10.01
CA ASP A 163 25.76 0.66 -9.68
C ASP A 163 24.51 0.66 -10.56
N ILE A 164 24.11 -0.48 -11.04
CA ILE A 164 22.90 -0.66 -11.85
C ILE A 164 21.92 -1.57 -11.08
N GLY A 165 20.65 -1.16 -11.05
CA GLY A 165 19.56 -1.97 -10.55
C GLY A 165 18.44 -2.09 -11.59
N VAL A 166 17.89 -3.29 -11.72
CA VAL A 166 16.74 -3.58 -12.57
C VAL A 166 15.70 -4.31 -11.75
N ALA A 167 14.44 -3.91 -11.90
CA ALA A 167 13.31 -4.58 -11.25
C ALA A 167 12.19 -4.85 -12.26
N ILE A 168 11.50 -5.96 -12.06
CA ILE A 168 10.30 -6.34 -12.81
C ILE A 168 9.18 -6.53 -11.81
N ASP A 169 8.09 -5.82 -12.00
CA ASP A 169 6.92 -5.85 -11.15
C ASP A 169 5.79 -6.63 -11.83
N VAL A 170 5.23 -7.59 -11.12
CA VAL A 170 4.07 -8.37 -11.54
C VAL A 170 2.92 -8.08 -10.59
N THR A 171 1.84 -7.51 -11.12
CA THR A 171 0.64 -7.21 -10.33
C THR A 171 -0.43 -8.25 -10.60
N PHE A 172 -1.04 -8.77 -9.53
CA PHE A 172 -2.12 -9.76 -9.59
C PHE A 172 -3.15 -9.45 -8.51
N GLY A 173 -4.38 -9.86 -8.74
CA GLY A 173 -5.44 -9.63 -7.76
C GLY A 173 -6.81 -10.02 -8.27
N SER A 174 -7.80 -9.87 -7.40
CA SER A 174 -9.21 -10.14 -7.70
C SER A 174 -10.10 -9.10 -7.03
N SER A 175 -11.28 -8.90 -7.62
CA SER A 175 -12.32 -8.08 -7.02
C SER A 175 -13.64 -8.84 -7.05
N ARG A 176 -14.42 -8.71 -5.97
CA ARG A 176 -15.78 -9.22 -5.83
C ARG A 176 -16.73 -8.05 -5.60
N SER A 177 -17.87 -8.13 -6.21
CA SER A 177 -19.00 -7.23 -6.00
C SER A 177 -20.27 -8.05 -5.81
#